data_9491eaeb0fbd03d8405d02a7f19308ce
#
_entry.id   9491eaeb0fbd03d8405d02a7f19308ce
#
_cell.length_a   1.000
_cell.length_b   1.000
_cell.length_c   1.000
_cell.angle_alpha   90.00
_cell.angle_beta   90.00
_cell.angle_gamma   90.00
#
_symmetry.space_group_name_H-M   'P 1'
#
loop_
_entity.id
_entity.type
_entity.pdbx_description
1 polymer ?
#
loop_
_entity_poly.entity_id
_entity_poly.type
_entity_poly.pdbx_seq_one_letter_code
_entity_poly.pdbx_strand_id
1 'polypeptide(L)'
;CYPQSIVLTTLAAKFYEGESSVYEAFTNIAHKMKILKDEHPRFDVYNPACNGHQENFTEKWKQKTIYYDNYYDFADFLEENVKNLNSNVLAKQALRNLFGESSINTLQEETKQDAIWNISSNNLHTENVFPNSRIRIDKKERGNA
;
A
#
# COMPACT_ATOMS: atom_id res chain seq x y z
N CYS A 1 -12.95 -9.26 13.41
CA CYS A 1 -13.38 -9.56 12.03
C CYS A 1 -12.89 -8.45 11.14
N TYR A 2 -12.37 -8.74 9.95
CA TYR A 2 -11.89 -7.71 9.03
C TYR A 2 -13.00 -7.29 8.07
N PRO A 3 -13.01 -6.01 7.57
CA PRO A 3 -13.91 -5.58 6.52
C PRO A 3 -13.71 -6.41 5.24
N GLN A 4 -14.74 -6.48 4.40
CA GLN A 4 -14.66 -7.19 3.14
C GLN A 4 -13.60 -6.55 2.22
N SER A 5 -12.69 -7.35 1.67
CA SER A 5 -11.60 -6.86 0.82
C SER A 5 -12.06 -6.04 -0.38
N ILE A 6 -13.19 -6.41 -0.99
CA ILE A 6 -13.75 -5.68 -2.14
C ILE A 6 -14.11 -4.23 -1.76
N VAL A 7 -14.66 -4.00 -0.56
CA VAL A 7 -14.98 -2.66 -0.07
C VAL A 7 -13.71 -1.86 0.11
N LEU A 8 -12.69 -2.44 0.77
CA LEU A 8 -11.41 -1.77 1.00
C LEU A 8 -10.70 -1.43 -0.31
N THR A 9 -10.67 -2.36 -1.26
CA THR A 9 -10.03 -2.14 -2.57
C THR A 9 -10.74 -1.04 -3.36
N THR A 10 -12.08 -1.05 -3.35
CA THR A 10 -12.89 -0.02 -4.04
C THR A 10 -12.68 1.36 -3.42
N LEU A 11 -12.66 1.45 -2.08
CA LEU A 11 -12.39 2.71 -1.38
C LEU A 11 -10.96 3.19 -1.63
N ALA A 12 -9.97 2.30 -1.59
CA ALA A 12 -8.59 2.66 -1.89
C ALA A 12 -8.43 3.23 -3.30
N ALA A 13 -9.04 2.57 -4.30
CA ALA A 13 -9.04 3.06 -5.68
C ALA A 13 -9.75 4.42 -5.82
N LYS A 14 -10.86 4.63 -5.10
CA LYS A 14 -11.61 5.89 -5.10
C LYS A 14 -10.84 7.04 -4.47
N PHE A 15 -10.05 6.75 -3.44
CA PHE A 15 -9.34 7.76 -2.66
C PHE A 15 -7.93 8.07 -3.18
N TYR A 16 -7.42 7.23 -4.07
CA TYR A 16 -6.15 7.47 -4.74
C TYR A 16 -6.24 8.66 -5.69
N GLU A 17 -5.34 9.63 -5.56
CA GLU A 17 -5.32 10.89 -6.33
C GLU A 17 -4.09 11.02 -7.23
N GLY A 18 -3.32 9.94 -7.39
CA GLY A 18 -2.11 9.98 -8.21
C GLY A 18 -0.89 10.54 -7.47
N GLU A 19 -0.79 10.27 -6.18
CA GLU A 19 0.30 10.71 -5.32
C GLU A 19 1.66 10.29 -5.87
N SER A 20 2.70 11.07 -5.55
CA SER A 20 4.05 10.89 -6.09
C SER A 20 4.79 9.68 -5.49
N SER A 21 4.37 9.20 -4.35
CA SER A 21 4.95 8.05 -3.66
C SER A 21 3.90 7.11 -3.07
N VAL A 22 4.28 5.84 -2.93
CA VAL A 22 3.43 4.83 -2.28
C VAL A 22 3.09 5.22 -0.84
N TYR A 23 4.04 5.83 -0.13
CA TYR A 23 3.81 6.29 1.24
C TYR A 23 2.75 7.41 1.30
N GLU A 24 2.84 8.40 0.43
CA GLU A 24 1.85 9.48 0.34
C GLU A 24 0.47 8.94 -0.02
N ALA A 25 0.38 8.07 -1.04
CA ALA A 25 -0.86 7.42 -1.43
C ALA A 25 -1.48 6.64 -0.26
N PHE A 26 -0.67 5.85 0.43
CA PHE A 26 -1.14 5.04 1.56
C PHE A 26 -1.63 5.92 2.73
N THR A 27 -0.90 6.99 3.03
CA THR A 27 -1.28 7.95 4.08
C THR A 27 -2.58 8.68 3.74
N ASN A 28 -2.72 9.15 2.50
CA ASN A 28 -3.93 9.83 2.04
C ASN A 28 -5.16 8.91 2.06
N ILE A 29 -5.00 7.68 1.56
CA ILE A 29 -6.08 6.67 1.58
C ILE A 29 -6.50 6.35 3.02
N ALA A 30 -5.56 6.12 3.95
CA ALA A 30 -5.85 5.83 5.34
C ALA A 30 -6.63 6.99 6.00
N HIS A 31 -6.18 8.21 5.77
CA HIS A 31 -6.83 9.41 6.27
C HIS A 31 -8.25 9.58 5.72
N LYS A 32 -8.45 9.40 4.41
CA LYS A 32 -9.78 9.49 3.79
C LYS A 32 -10.73 8.37 4.25
N MET A 33 -10.22 7.16 4.51
CA MET A 33 -11.01 6.10 5.11
C MET A 33 -11.48 6.46 6.51
N LYS A 34 -10.63 7.14 7.30
CA LYS A 34 -11.00 7.65 8.64
C LYS A 34 -12.04 8.76 8.55
N ILE A 35 -11.86 9.74 7.65
CA ILE A 35 -12.82 10.81 7.42
C ILE A 35 -14.19 10.23 7.01
N LEU A 36 -14.21 9.26 6.10
CA LEU A 36 -15.44 8.61 5.65
C LEU A 36 -16.23 8.03 6.83
N LYS A 37 -15.54 7.38 7.77
CA LYS A 37 -16.14 6.89 9.01
C LYS A 37 -16.73 8.02 9.85
N ASP A 38 -15.98 9.10 10.07
CA ASP A 38 -16.32 10.15 11.01
C ASP A 38 -17.48 11.05 10.48
N GLU A 39 -17.47 11.33 9.17
CA GLU A 39 -18.47 12.21 8.55
C GLU A 39 -19.71 11.44 8.04
N HIS A 40 -19.53 10.20 7.61
CA HIS A 40 -20.57 9.37 7.03
C HIS A 40 -20.60 7.98 7.67
N PRO A 41 -21.09 7.85 8.90
CA PRO A 41 -21.06 6.58 9.63
C PRO A 41 -21.84 5.45 8.94
N ARG A 42 -22.71 5.77 8.00
CA ARG A 42 -23.43 4.80 7.17
C ARG A 42 -23.29 5.17 5.70
N PHE A 43 -22.24 4.65 5.07
CA PHE A 43 -21.93 4.92 3.67
C PHE A 43 -22.24 3.71 2.79
N ASP A 44 -22.44 3.97 1.52
CA ASP A 44 -22.61 2.98 0.47
C ASP A 44 -21.36 2.93 -0.41
N VAL A 45 -20.96 1.71 -0.78
CA VAL A 45 -19.86 1.46 -1.71
C VAL A 45 -20.40 0.68 -2.90
N TYR A 46 -20.44 1.34 -4.05
CA TYR A 46 -20.96 0.75 -5.28
C TYR A 46 -19.84 0.19 -6.15
N ASN A 47 -20.17 -0.86 -6.91
CA ASN A 47 -19.28 -1.43 -7.90
C ASN A 47 -19.05 -0.42 -9.05
N PRO A 48 -17.81 0.07 -9.26
CA PRO A 48 -17.54 1.06 -10.30
C PRO A 48 -17.65 0.50 -11.72
N ALA A 49 -17.66 -0.82 -11.89
CA ALA A 49 -17.73 -1.47 -13.20
C ALA A 49 -19.17 -1.70 -13.69
N CYS A 50 -20.19 -1.49 -12.85
CA CYS A 50 -21.57 -1.72 -13.22
C CYS A 50 -22.20 -0.52 -13.91
N ASN A 51 -22.45 -0.63 -15.21
CA ASN A 51 -23.20 0.35 -16.00
C ASN A 51 -24.70 -0.04 -15.97
N GLY A 52 -25.51 0.63 -15.12
CA GLY A 52 -26.97 0.53 -15.17
C GLY A 52 -27.65 -0.13 -13.98
N HIS A 53 -27.12 -1.16 -13.37
CA HIS A 53 -27.57 -1.69 -12.07
C HIS A 53 -26.42 -1.52 -11.07
N GLN A 54 -26.59 -0.59 -10.15
CA GLN A 54 -25.57 -0.31 -9.14
C GLN A 54 -25.56 -1.43 -8.10
N GLU A 55 -24.61 -2.35 -8.24
CA GLU A 55 -24.30 -3.33 -7.19
C GLU A 55 -23.69 -2.60 -5.99
N ASN A 56 -24.35 -2.70 -4.83
CA ASN A 56 -23.88 -2.10 -3.58
C ASN A 56 -23.17 -3.15 -2.72
N PHE A 57 -21.87 -3.03 -2.57
CA PHE A 57 -21.07 -3.96 -1.77
C PHE A 57 -21.35 -3.88 -0.25
N THR A 58 -21.92 -2.77 0.19
CA THR A 58 -22.29 -2.55 1.61
C THR A 58 -23.78 -2.73 1.90
N GLU A 59 -24.57 -3.23 0.94
CA GLU A 59 -26.01 -3.39 1.13
C GLU A 59 -26.36 -4.25 2.36
N LYS A 60 -25.62 -5.36 2.55
CA LYS A 60 -25.80 -6.26 3.71
C LYS A 60 -25.39 -5.64 5.03
N TRP A 61 -24.58 -4.58 5.01
CA TRP A 61 -24.12 -3.89 6.21
C TRP A 61 -25.25 -3.15 6.90
N LYS A 62 -26.25 -2.68 6.13
CA LYS A 62 -27.46 -2.04 6.66
C LYS A 62 -28.28 -2.99 7.55
N GLN A 63 -28.20 -4.29 7.26
CA GLN A 63 -28.89 -5.32 8.04
C GLN A 63 -28.07 -5.81 9.23
N LYS A 64 -26.74 -5.74 9.15
CA LYS A 64 -25.82 -6.21 10.17
C LYS A 64 -24.77 -5.12 10.45
N THR A 65 -25.07 -4.28 11.43
CA THR A 65 -24.22 -3.12 11.79
C THR A 65 -22.80 -3.48 12.17
N ILE A 66 -22.56 -4.71 12.62
CA ILE A 66 -21.22 -5.22 12.95
C ILE A 66 -20.21 -5.07 11.81
N TYR A 67 -20.66 -5.00 10.56
CA TYR A 67 -19.75 -4.78 9.43
C TYR A 67 -19.24 -3.33 9.38
N TYR A 68 -20.07 -2.35 9.76
CA TYR A 68 -19.63 -0.97 9.94
C TYR A 68 -18.64 -0.86 11.11
N ASP A 69 -18.94 -1.51 12.23
CA ASP A 69 -18.06 -1.51 13.40
C ASP A 69 -16.68 -2.08 13.04
N ASN A 70 -16.64 -3.20 12.31
CA ASN A 70 -15.38 -3.79 11.82
C ASN A 70 -14.61 -2.83 10.89
N TYR A 71 -15.32 -2.06 10.05
CA TYR A 71 -14.69 -1.06 9.21
C TYR A 71 -14.16 0.11 10.04
N TYR A 72 -14.87 0.54 11.06
CA TYR A 72 -14.47 1.64 11.93
C TYR A 72 -13.19 1.30 12.70
N ASP A 73 -13.15 0.11 13.28
CA ASP A 73 -11.96 -0.39 13.97
C ASP A 73 -10.76 -0.47 13.01
N PHE A 74 -11.01 -0.95 11.79
CA PHE A 74 -9.98 -1.03 10.77
C PHE A 74 -9.47 0.35 10.33
N ALA A 75 -10.35 1.32 10.11
CA ALA A 75 -9.98 2.66 9.68
C ALA A 75 -9.14 3.38 10.76
N ASP A 76 -9.53 3.24 12.03
CA ASP A 76 -8.77 3.78 13.17
C ASP A 76 -7.39 3.12 13.28
N PHE A 77 -7.36 1.80 13.22
CA PHE A 77 -6.12 1.02 13.24
C PHE A 77 -5.17 1.41 12.08
N LEU A 78 -5.72 1.54 10.88
CA LEU A 78 -4.93 1.88 9.70
C LEU A 78 -4.31 3.28 9.83
N GLU A 79 -5.11 4.29 10.17
CA GLU A 79 -4.64 5.66 10.29
C GLU A 79 -3.60 5.82 11.41
N GLU A 80 -3.82 5.20 12.57
CA GLU A 80 -2.88 5.22 13.68
C GLU A 80 -1.51 4.63 13.27
N ASN A 81 -1.52 3.43 12.66
CA ASN A 81 -0.28 2.78 12.28
C ASN A 81 0.43 3.54 11.15
N VAL A 82 -0.29 4.10 10.19
CA VAL A 82 0.32 4.91 9.12
C VAL A 82 0.99 6.17 9.69
N LYS A 83 0.35 6.87 10.62
CA LYS A 83 0.97 8.01 11.33
C LYS A 83 2.25 7.60 12.07
N ASN A 84 2.25 6.42 12.68
CA ASN A 84 3.38 5.90 13.43
C ASN A 84 4.58 5.48 12.54
N LEU A 85 4.39 5.31 11.22
CA LEU A 85 5.48 5.02 10.29
C LEU A 85 6.55 6.13 10.25
N ASN A 86 6.17 7.37 10.55
CA ASN A 86 7.13 8.50 10.64
C ASN A 86 7.82 8.64 12.00
N SER A 87 7.47 7.81 12.98
CA SER A 87 8.05 7.85 14.29
C SER A 87 9.32 7.02 14.37
N ASN A 88 10.43 7.61 14.79
CA ASN A 88 11.68 6.87 14.98
C ASN A 88 11.57 5.68 15.96
N VAL A 89 10.62 5.75 16.89
CA VAL A 89 10.40 4.73 17.93
C VAL A 89 9.34 3.72 17.52
N LEU A 90 8.25 4.19 16.93
CA LEU A 90 7.05 3.38 16.68
C LEU A 90 7.01 2.77 15.27
N ALA A 91 7.83 3.25 14.33
CA ALA A 91 7.79 2.81 12.94
C ALA A 91 7.91 1.29 12.78
N LYS A 92 8.82 0.66 13.51
CA LYS A 92 8.99 -0.81 13.44
C LYS A 92 7.76 -1.56 13.91
N GLN A 93 7.10 -1.09 14.97
CA GLN A 93 5.87 -1.70 15.47
C GLN A 93 4.71 -1.46 14.50
N ALA A 94 4.60 -0.26 13.93
CA ALA A 94 3.61 0.05 12.91
C ALA A 94 3.75 -0.83 11.66
N LEU A 95 4.97 -1.04 11.18
CA LEU A 95 5.23 -1.97 10.07
C LEU A 95 4.80 -3.40 10.40
N ARG A 96 5.10 -3.88 11.62
CA ARG A 96 4.64 -5.21 12.07
C ARG A 96 3.12 -5.32 12.08
N ASN A 97 2.46 -4.31 12.59
CA ASN A 97 1.00 -4.28 12.69
C ASN A 97 0.34 -4.27 11.31
N LEU A 98 0.90 -3.52 10.35
CA LEU A 98 0.35 -3.36 9.00
C LEU A 98 0.64 -4.56 8.09
N PHE A 99 1.86 -5.07 8.14
CA PHE A 99 2.37 -6.02 7.13
C PHE A 99 2.81 -7.37 7.70
N GLY A 100 2.80 -7.52 9.03
CA GLY A 100 3.22 -8.75 9.71
C GLY A 100 4.73 -8.85 9.93
N GLU A 101 5.13 -9.83 10.76
CA GLU A 101 6.52 -10.03 11.16
C GLU A 101 7.43 -10.47 10.01
N SER A 102 6.92 -11.26 9.07
CA SER A 102 7.68 -11.72 7.90
C SER A 102 8.20 -10.58 7.04
N SER A 103 7.39 -9.53 6.86
CA SER A 103 7.79 -8.35 6.08
C SER A 103 8.94 -7.57 6.72
N ILE A 104 8.97 -7.50 8.05
CA ILE A 104 10.07 -6.88 8.79
C ILE A 104 11.37 -7.65 8.62
N ASN A 105 11.30 -8.98 8.69
CA ASN A 105 12.48 -9.83 8.52
C ASN A 105 13.07 -9.68 7.11
N THR A 106 12.23 -9.63 6.08
CA THR A 106 12.68 -9.40 4.70
C THR A 106 13.38 -8.04 4.56
N LEU A 107 12.79 -6.95 5.08
CA LEU A 107 13.41 -5.62 5.06
C LEU A 107 14.75 -5.58 5.81
N GLN A 108 14.87 -6.31 6.93
CA GLN A 108 16.12 -6.40 7.68
C GLN A 108 17.21 -7.14 6.92
N GLU A 109 16.87 -8.22 6.21
CA GLU A 109 17.82 -8.95 5.38
C GLU A 109 18.29 -8.13 4.17
N GLU A 110 17.39 -7.43 3.49
CA GLU A 110 17.72 -6.51 2.39
C GLU A 110 18.65 -5.40 2.87
N THR A 111 18.33 -4.75 4.00
CA THR A 111 19.17 -3.69 4.58
C THR A 111 20.56 -4.20 4.98
N LYS A 112 20.68 -5.43 5.50
CA LYS A 112 21.97 -6.04 5.81
C LYS A 112 22.76 -6.31 4.54
N GLN A 113 22.12 -6.81 3.48
CA GLN A 113 22.78 -7.05 2.20
C GLN A 113 23.28 -5.76 1.56
N ASP A 114 22.50 -4.68 1.60
CA ASP A 114 22.91 -3.37 1.11
C ASP A 114 24.10 -2.83 1.92
N ALA A 115 24.10 -3.00 3.24
CA ALA A 115 25.22 -2.60 4.10
C ALA A 115 26.50 -3.39 3.78
N ILE A 116 26.38 -4.70 3.56
CA ILE A 116 27.52 -5.57 3.15
C ILE A 116 28.03 -5.16 1.79
N TRP A 117 27.14 -4.88 0.82
CA TRP A 117 27.51 -4.40 -0.51
C TRP A 117 28.26 -3.07 -0.45
N ASN A 118 27.78 -2.11 0.33
CA ASN A 118 28.42 -0.82 0.51
C ASN A 118 29.81 -0.93 1.17
N ILE A 119 29.99 -1.82 2.15
CA ILE A 119 31.28 -2.08 2.79
C ILE A 119 32.25 -2.73 1.76
N SER A 120 31.79 -3.67 0.97
CA SER A 120 32.59 -4.33 -0.06
C SER A 120 33.02 -3.36 -1.16
N SER A 121 32.10 -2.46 -1.57
CA SER A 121 32.39 -1.44 -2.59
C SER A 121 33.38 -0.38 -2.13
N ASN A 122 33.35 -0.01 -0.85
CA ASN A 122 34.30 0.94 -0.26
C ASN A 122 35.70 0.35 -0.04
N ASN A 123 35.81 -0.99 0.05
CA ASN A 123 37.10 -1.68 0.16
C ASN A 123 37.73 -1.98 -1.20
N LEU A 124 37.03 -1.77 -2.32
CA LEU A 124 37.52 -1.91 -3.69
C LEU A 124 37.89 -0.56 -4.32
N HIS A 125 38.56 0.31 -3.59
CA HIS A 125 39.27 1.44 -4.18
C HIS A 125 40.66 0.98 -4.66
N THR A 126 40.68 0.10 -5.66
CA THR A 126 41.75 0.00 -6.64
C THR A 126 41.17 -0.59 -7.91
N GLU A 127 41.29 0.22 -8.97
CA GLU A 127 41.10 -0.10 -10.38
C GLU A 127 39.70 -0.22 -10.95
N ASN A 128 39.41 0.80 -11.76
CA ASN A 128 38.38 0.88 -12.76
C ASN A 128 38.17 -0.41 -13.58
N VAL A 129 37.08 -1.11 -13.35
CA VAL A 129 36.40 -1.85 -14.41
C VAL A 129 34.91 -1.79 -14.14
N PHE A 130 34.24 -0.85 -14.76
CA PHE A 130 32.79 -0.93 -14.94
C PHE A 130 32.52 -1.90 -16.10
N PRO A 131 31.88 -3.04 -15.89
CA PRO A 131 31.29 -3.74 -17.01
C PRO A 131 30.07 -2.95 -17.47
N ASN A 132 30.18 -2.33 -18.65
CA ASN A 132 29.08 -1.76 -19.40
C ASN A 132 28.04 -2.86 -19.70
N SER A 133 27.10 -3.09 -18.83
CA SER A 133 25.89 -3.83 -19.15
C SER A 133 24.88 -2.87 -19.77
N ARG A 134 25.12 -2.51 -21.03
CA ARG A 134 24.07 -1.97 -21.88
C ARG A 134 23.06 -3.06 -22.13
N ILE A 135 21.91 -2.99 -21.49
CA ILE A 135 20.72 -3.73 -21.89
C ILE A 135 20.37 -3.24 -23.30
N ARG A 136 20.72 -4.02 -24.31
CA ARG A 136 20.20 -3.82 -25.67
C ARG A 136 18.75 -4.27 -25.67
N ILE A 137 17.84 -3.33 -25.75
CA ILE A 137 16.46 -3.59 -26.14
C ILE A 137 16.48 -3.73 -27.66
N ASP A 138 16.47 -4.95 -28.15
CA ASP A 138 16.27 -5.23 -29.58
C ASP A 138 14.84 -4.79 -29.95
N LYS A 139 14.74 -3.65 -30.62
CA LYS A 139 13.54 -3.26 -31.37
C LYS A 139 13.38 -4.22 -32.53
N LYS A 140 12.46 -5.18 -32.38
CA LYS A 140 12.01 -6.02 -33.49
C LYS A 140 11.22 -5.13 -34.45
N GLU A 141 11.87 -4.71 -35.54
CA GLU A 141 11.22 -4.08 -36.67
C GLU A 141 10.18 -5.04 -37.24
N ARG A 142 8.92 -4.62 -37.24
CA ARG A 142 7.89 -5.28 -38.02
C ARG A 142 8.09 -4.83 -39.47
N GLY A 143 8.63 -5.75 -40.28
CA GLY A 143 8.65 -5.58 -41.73
C GLY A 143 7.24 -5.55 -42.27
N ASN A 144 6.94 -4.53 -43.05
CA ASN A 144 5.81 -4.45 -43.94
C ASN A 144 6.02 -5.46 -45.10
N ALA A 145 5.05 -6.26 -45.30
CA ALA A 145 4.73 -6.81 -46.61
C ALA A 145 3.21 -6.89 -46.73
#